data_652448afa7c8b0044ea3f3fe19d9bde4
#
_entry.id   652448afa7c8b0044ea3f3fe19d9bde4
#
_cell.length_a   1.000
_cell.length_b   1.000
_cell.length_c   1.000
_cell.angle_alpha   90.00
_cell.angle_beta   90.00
_cell.angle_gamma   90.00
#
_symmetry.space_group_name_H-M   'P 1'
#
loop_
_entity.id
_entity.type
_entity.pdbx_description
1 polymer ?
#
loop_
_entity_poly.entity_id
_entity_poly.type
_entity_poly.pdbx_seq_one_letter_code
_entity_poly.pdbx_strand_id
1 'polypeptide(L)'
;MAFDLVVRNGVVVDGTGSAGFEADVGIEGQRIATIGKDLGPGKKEIDARGKAVAPGFIDSHTHMDLFLVLYPHGNPVVNFGVTTVVIGDCGASAAPVPPGEEPRKVLVAYLRRVLDKYVDEKDWKWKTFPEYLAYLKGRVGINVAALMPHSPVRLTVMGEAAYQ
;
A
#
# COMPACT_ATOMS: atom_id res chain seq x y z
N MET A 1 16.63 -15.62 24.02
CA MET A 1 15.19 -15.56 23.66
C MET A 1 15.05 -16.01 22.23
N ALA A 2 13.92 -16.62 21.85
CA ALA A 2 13.70 -17.03 20.47
C ALA A 2 13.09 -15.86 19.68
N PHE A 3 13.54 -15.65 18.44
CA PHE A 3 12.92 -14.69 17.52
C PHE A 3 11.48 -15.09 17.17
N ASP A 4 10.64 -14.16 16.79
CA ASP A 4 9.30 -14.50 16.29
C ASP A 4 9.37 -15.12 14.90
N LEU A 5 10.33 -14.68 14.08
CA LEU A 5 10.63 -15.22 12.77
C LEU A 5 12.14 -15.14 12.50
N VAL A 6 12.70 -16.17 11.88
CA VAL A 6 14.05 -16.12 11.31
C VAL A 6 13.98 -16.49 9.83
N VAL A 7 14.56 -15.65 8.99
CA VAL A 7 14.80 -15.95 7.58
C VAL A 7 16.25 -16.44 7.46
N ARG A 8 16.42 -17.67 7.00
CA ARG A 8 17.71 -18.38 7.00
C ARG A 8 18.34 -18.48 5.62
N ASN A 9 19.66 -18.51 5.60
CA ASN A 9 20.46 -18.91 4.43
C ASN A 9 20.24 -18.01 3.19
N GLY A 10 19.75 -16.81 3.35
CA GLY A 10 19.52 -15.89 2.23
C GLY A 10 20.73 -15.03 1.90
N VAL A 11 20.76 -14.49 0.69
CA VAL A 11 21.67 -13.39 0.34
C VAL A 11 20.97 -12.09 0.70
N VAL A 12 21.41 -11.42 1.76
CA VAL A 12 20.84 -10.16 2.21
C VAL A 12 21.30 -9.04 1.30
N VAL A 13 20.33 -8.28 0.77
CA VAL A 13 20.53 -7.07 -0.02
C VAL A 13 19.79 -5.94 0.73
N ASP A 14 20.53 -5.17 1.51
CA ASP A 14 19.97 -4.25 2.50
C ASP A 14 19.58 -2.86 1.96
N GLY A 15 19.84 -2.61 0.68
CA GLY A 15 19.52 -1.33 0.03
C GLY A 15 20.56 -0.22 0.25
N THR A 16 21.69 -0.50 0.91
CA THR A 16 22.77 0.50 1.13
C THR A 16 23.64 0.75 -0.11
N GLY A 17 23.46 -0.04 -1.16
CA GLY A 17 24.33 -0.03 -2.35
C GLY A 17 25.55 -0.94 -2.22
N SER A 18 25.74 -1.58 -1.08
CA SER A 18 26.78 -2.58 -0.88
C SER A 18 26.43 -3.90 -1.55
N ALA A 19 27.44 -4.72 -1.83
CA ALA A 19 27.23 -6.08 -2.35
C ALA A 19 26.40 -6.92 -1.35
N GLY A 20 25.51 -7.76 -1.86
CA GLY A 20 24.74 -8.69 -1.02
C GLY A 20 25.68 -9.69 -0.29
N PHE A 21 25.29 -10.09 0.88
CA PHE A 21 26.05 -10.98 1.75
C PHE A 21 25.16 -12.06 2.35
N GLU A 22 25.74 -13.25 2.56
CA GLU A 22 25.03 -14.38 3.20
C GLU A 22 24.82 -14.12 4.68
N ALA A 23 23.56 -14.10 5.11
CA ALA A 23 23.19 -13.96 6.51
C ALA A 23 21.77 -14.48 6.76
N ASP A 24 21.45 -14.69 8.05
CA ASP A 24 20.11 -14.87 8.56
C ASP A 24 19.53 -13.51 9.00
N VAL A 25 18.22 -13.37 8.96
CA VAL A 25 17.51 -12.19 9.45
C VAL A 25 16.57 -12.59 10.59
N GLY A 26 16.86 -12.09 11.80
CA GLY A 26 16.04 -12.31 12.99
C GLY A 26 15.04 -11.17 13.20
N ILE A 27 13.77 -11.52 13.42
CA ILE A 27 12.66 -10.58 13.55
C ILE A 27 11.99 -10.78 14.91
N GLU A 28 11.76 -9.68 15.61
CA GLU A 28 10.99 -9.60 16.86
C GLU A 28 9.84 -8.58 16.67
N GLY A 29 8.61 -9.05 16.85
CA GLY A 29 7.42 -8.25 16.58
C GLY A 29 7.38 -7.79 15.12
N GLN A 30 7.48 -6.49 14.92
CA GLN A 30 7.45 -5.85 13.58
C GLN A 30 8.81 -5.25 13.17
N ARG A 31 9.90 -5.69 13.80
CA ARG A 31 11.22 -5.12 13.55
C ARG A 31 12.24 -6.20 13.26
N ILE A 32 13.16 -5.88 12.35
CA ILE A 32 14.39 -6.62 12.20
C ILE A 32 15.22 -6.32 13.46
N ALA A 33 15.42 -7.37 14.28
CA ALA A 33 16.17 -7.27 15.52
C ALA A 33 17.67 -7.42 15.25
N THR A 34 18.05 -8.30 14.33
CA THR A 34 19.45 -8.54 13.99
C THR A 34 19.59 -9.17 12.59
N ILE A 35 20.74 -8.94 11.97
CA ILE A 35 21.17 -9.62 10.75
C ILE A 35 22.55 -10.19 11.05
N GLY A 36 22.75 -11.49 10.82
CA GLY A 36 24.02 -12.15 11.13
C GLY A 36 23.99 -13.63 10.76
N LYS A 37 25.08 -14.32 10.99
CA LYS A 37 25.15 -15.79 10.79
C LYS A 37 24.76 -16.53 12.07
N ASP A 38 24.24 -17.73 11.89
CA ASP A 38 23.98 -18.69 12.98
C ASP A 38 23.09 -18.11 14.09
N LEU A 39 22.04 -17.38 13.71
CA LEU A 39 21.10 -16.81 14.68
C LEU A 39 20.40 -17.93 15.48
N GLY A 40 20.04 -17.60 16.72
CA GLY A 40 19.23 -18.46 17.57
C GLY A 40 17.91 -18.88 16.91
N PRO A 41 17.14 -19.80 17.53
CA PRO A 41 15.92 -20.32 16.93
C PRO A 41 14.83 -19.25 16.80
N GLY A 42 14.01 -19.36 15.75
CA GLY A 42 12.79 -18.62 15.58
C GLY A 42 11.55 -19.47 15.91
N LYS A 43 10.46 -18.86 16.37
CA LYS A 43 9.15 -19.52 16.47
C LYS A 43 8.65 -19.99 15.10
N LYS A 44 9.01 -19.24 14.06
CA LYS A 44 8.87 -19.61 12.66
C LYS A 44 10.20 -19.42 11.95
N GLU A 45 10.49 -20.28 10.98
CA GLU A 45 11.69 -20.16 10.16
C GLU A 45 11.34 -20.28 8.69
N ILE A 46 11.98 -19.45 7.86
CA ILE A 46 11.86 -19.47 6.40
C ILE A 46 13.25 -19.78 5.84
N ASP A 47 13.38 -20.85 5.07
CA ASP A 47 14.60 -21.12 4.32
C ASP A 47 14.62 -20.30 3.03
N ALA A 48 15.54 -19.35 2.96
CA ALA A 48 15.76 -18.47 1.81
C ALA A 48 16.98 -18.88 0.98
N ARG A 49 17.42 -20.15 1.07
CA ARG A 49 18.57 -20.66 0.31
C ARG A 49 18.37 -20.43 -1.19
N GLY A 50 19.37 -19.80 -1.81
CA GLY A 50 19.35 -19.44 -3.23
C GLY A 50 18.43 -18.25 -3.56
N LYS A 51 17.96 -17.52 -2.55
CA LYS A 51 17.09 -16.34 -2.71
C LYS A 51 17.77 -15.10 -2.14
N ALA A 52 17.41 -13.94 -2.70
CA ALA A 52 17.70 -12.65 -2.09
C ALA A 52 16.69 -12.34 -0.99
N VAL A 53 17.17 -11.80 0.11
CA VAL A 53 16.36 -11.22 1.19
C VAL A 53 16.60 -9.73 1.18
N ALA A 54 15.59 -8.98 0.78
CA ALA A 54 15.67 -7.54 0.59
C ALA A 54 14.47 -6.84 1.25
N PRO A 55 14.57 -5.52 1.53
CA PRO A 55 13.39 -4.73 1.85
C PRO A 55 12.33 -4.86 0.76
N GLY A 56 11.05 -4.86 1.17
CA GLY A 56 9.96 -4.85 0.21
C GLY A 56 9.97 -3.59 -0.65
N PHE A 57 9.56 -3.71 -1.91
CA PHE A 57 9.53 -2.58 -2.82
C PHE A 57 8.48 -1.56 -2.42
N ILE A 58 8.78 -0.30 -2.67
CA ILE A 58 7.85 0.83 -2.54
C ILE A 58 7.45 1.23 -3.96
N ASP A 59 6.18 1.03 -4.30
CA ASP A 59 5.62 1.56 -5.53
C ASP A 59 5.12 2.97 -5.27
N SER A 60 5.85 3.94 -5.79
CA SER A 60 5.65 5.35 -5.50
C SER A 60 4.59 6.02 -6.37
N HIS A 61 3.95 5.30 -7.29
CA HIS A 61 2.93 5.85 -8.16
C HIS A 61 1.88 4.78 -8.50
N THR A 62 0.81 4.71 -7.72
CA THR A 62 -0.24 3.71 -7.95
C THR A 62 -1.64 4.33 -7.95
N HIS A 63 -2.57 3.59 -8.53
CA HIS A 63 -4.00 3.86 -8.45
C HIS A 63 -4.73 2.76 -7.66
N MET A 64 -4.09 2.30 -6.58
CA MET A 64 -4.62 1.26 -5.71
C MET A 64 -5.75 1.73 -4.77
N ASP A 65 -6.14 2.99 -4.84
CA ASP A 65 -7.11 3.65 -3.95
C ASP A 65 -8.36 2.80 -3.71
N LEU A 66 -9.09 2.45 -4.75
CA LEU A 66 -10.28 1.60 -4.62
C LEU A 66 -9.95 0.11 -4.66
N PHE A 67 -8.84 -0.27 -5.26
CA PHE A 67 -8.39 -1.66 -5.25
C PHE A 67 -8.17 -2.18 -3.84
N LEU A 68 -7.60 -1.37 -2.94
CA LEU A 68 -7.39 -1.74 -1.54
C LEU A 68 -8.70 -1.90 -0.76
N VAL A 69 -9.78 -1.28 -1.21
CA VAL A 69 -11.12 -1.47 -0.65
C VAL A 69 -11.67 -2.85 -1.04
N LEU A 70 -11.46 -3.26 -2.29
CA LEU A 70 -11.94 -4.52 -2.85
C LEU A 70 -11.00 -5.69 -2.54
N TYR A 71 -9.70 -5.45 -2.60
CA TYR A 71 -8.64 -6.42 -2.41
C TYR A 71 -7.68 -5.96 -1.30
N PRO A 72 -8.11 -6.00 -0.04
CA PRO A 72 -7.37 -5.40 1.08
C PRO A 72 -6.00 -6.04 1.33
N HIS A 73 -5.75 -7.25 0.85
CA HIS A 73 -4.44 -7.89 0.95
C HIS A 73 -3.39 -7.33 -0.01
N GLY A 74 -3.77 -6.37 -0.90
CA GLY A 74 -2.85 -5.75 -1.84
C GLY A 74 -2.47 -6.63 -3.04
N ASN A 75 -3.25 -7.67 -3.33
CA ASN A 75 -3.06 -8.47 -4.55
C ASN A 75 -3.44 -7.64 -5.80
N PRO A 76 -2.71 -7.78 -6.94
CA PRO A 76 -1.59 -8.72 -7.14
C PRO A 76 -0.22 -8.15 -6.77
N VAL A 77 -0.09 -6.85 -6.41
CA VAL A 77 1.23 -6.18 -6.30
C VAL A 77 2.11 -6.77 -5.20
N VAL A 78 1.51 -7.27 -4.12
CA VAL A 78 2.26 -7.95 -3.04
C VAL A 78 2.99 -9.20 -3.55
N ASN A 79 2.48 -9.86 -4.58
CA ASN A 79 3.10 -11.05 -5.18
C ASN A 79 4.37 -10.71 -5.98
N PHE A 80 4.58 -9.44 -6.29
CA PHE A 80 5.78 -8.92 -6.95
C PHE A 80 6.78 -8.31 -5.96
N GLY A 81 6.54 -8.51 -4.65
CA GLY A 81 7.42 -7.99 -3.60
C GLY A 81 7.17 -6.54 -3.21
N VAL A 82 6.10 -5.92 -3.70
CA VAL A 82 5.68 -4.59 -3.26
C VAL A 82 5.04 -4.69 -1.88
N THR A 83 5.58 -3.97 -0.91
CA THR A 83 5.07 -3.95 0.48
C THR A 83 4.52 -2.59 0.89
N THR A 84 4.76 -1.56 0.08
CA THR A 84 4.25 -0.21 0.29
C THR A 84 3.80 0.38 -1.04
N VAL A 85 2.61 0.97 -1.06
CA VAL A 85 2.09 1.70 -2.22
C VAL A 85 1.80 3.15 -1.86
N VAL A 86 2.07 4.05 -2.81
CA VAL A 86 1.61 5.43 -2.74
C VAL A 86 0.35 5.55 -3.58
N ILE A 87 -0.69 6.16 -3.02
CA ILE A 87 -2.00 6.37 -3.65
C ILE A 87 -2.35 7.85 -3.71
N GLY A 88 -3.35 8.21 -4.48
CA GLY A 88 -3.76 9.62 -4.70
C GLY A 88 -2.99 10.30 -5.82
N ASP A 89 -2.20 9.55 -6.58
CA ASP A 89 -1.40 10.03 -7.71
C ASP A 89 -2.28 10.52 -8.87
N CYS A 90 -1.71 11.31 -9.77
CA CYS A 90 -2.38 11.92 -10.92
C CYS A 90 -3.64 12.73 -10.53
N GLY A 91 -3.77 13.10 -9.26
CA GLY A 91 -4.95 13.74 -8.74
C GLY A 91 -6.16 12.82 -8.58
N ALA A 92 -5.99 11.49 -8.75
CA ALA A 92 -7.07 10.53 -8.70
C ALA A 92 -7.18 9.85 -7.33
N SER A 93 -8.35 9.89 -6.72
CA SER A 93 -8.69 9.07 -5.55
C SER A 93 -10.20 9.06 -5.31
N ALA A 94 -10.67 8.14 -4.48
CA ALA A 94 -12.04 8.04 -4.05
C ALA A 94 -12.41 8.98 -2.87
N ALA A 95 -11.50 9.84 -2.44
CA ALA A 95 -11.71 10.76 -1.32
C ALA A 95 -10.97 12.09 -1.53
N PRO A 96 -11.53 13.22 -1.07
CA PRO A 96 -12.86 13.36 -0.49
C PRO A 96 -13.99 13.13 -1.51
N VAL A 97 -15.17 12.74 -1.03
CA VAL A 97 -16.36 12.58 -1.88
C VAL A 97 -17.03 13.95 -2.01
N PRO A 98 -17.16 14.54 -3.20
CA PRO A 98 -17.74 15.87 -3.38
C PRO A 98 -19.20 15.90 -2.89
N PRO A 99 -19.63 16.98 -2.21
CA PRO A 99 -21.03 17.21 -1.96
C PRO A 99 -21.77 17.50 -3.28
N GLY A 100 -23.01 17.07 -3.36
CA GLY A 100 -23.81 17.24 -4.58
C GLY A 100 -23.71 16.04 -5.54
N GLU A 101 -24.77 15.87 -6.32
CA GLU A 101 -24.91 14.71 -7.20
C GLU A 101 -24.00 14.82 -8.44
N GLU A 102 -24.02 15.98 -9.11
CA GLU A 102 -23.27 16.15 -10.36
C GLU A 102 -21.74 16.11 -10.17
N PRO A 103 -21.12 16.83 -9.20
CA PRO A 103 -19.70 16.68 -8.94
C PRO A 103 -19.29 15.26 -8.58
N ARG A 104 -20.16 14.50 -7.88
CA ARG A 104 -19.92 13.11 -7.56
C ARG A 104 -19.95 12.22 -8.80
N LYS A 105 -20.92 12.43 -9.71
CA LYS A 105 -20.96 11.71 -10.99
C LYS A 105 -19.70 11.95 -11.81
N VAL A 106 -19.18 13.18 -11.82
CA VAL A 106 -17.91 13.52 -12.49
C VAL A 106 -16.75 12.74 -11.88
N LEU A 107 -16.64 12.70 -10.54
CA LEU A 107 -15.60 11.93 -9.87
C LEU A 107 -15.69 10.43 -10.21
N VAL A 108 -16.88 9.86 -10.13
CA VAL A 108 -17.11 8.43 -10.45
C VAL A 108 -16.77 8.15 -11.92
N ALA A 109 -17.18 9.01 -12.85
CA ALA A 109 -16.85 8.84 -14.26
C ALA A 109 -15.34 8.93 -14.53
N TYR A 110 -14.64 9.82 -13.82
CA TYR A 110 -13.18 9.90 -13.88
C TYR A 110 -12.50 8.63 -13.35
N LEU A 111 -12.90 8.16 -12.18
CA LEU A 111 -12.33 6.96 -11.58
C LEU A 111 -12.61 5.70 -12.42
N ARG A 112 -13.76 5.62 -13.08
CA ARG A 112 -14.09 4.50 -13.98
C ARG A 112 -13.13 4.39 -15.17
N ARG A 113 -12.53 5.49 -15.61
CA ARG A 113 -11.50 5.47 -16.68
C ARG A 113 -10.20 4.81 -16.22
N VAL A 114 -9.91 4.87 -14.92
CA VAL A 114 -8.68 4.32 -14.33
C VAL A 114 -8.91 2.90 -13.80
N LEU A 115 -10.11 2.64 -13.23
CA LEU A 115 -10.42 1.43 -12.46
C LEU A 115 -11.53 0.58 -13.08
N ASP A 116 -12.03 0.97 -14.26
CA ASP A 116 -13.12 0.29 -14.97
C ASP A 116 -14.40 0.13 -14.11
N LYS A 117 -15.09 -1.00 -14.25
CA LYS A 117 -16.39 -1.32 -13.64
C LYS A 117 -16.37 -1.51 -12.11
N TYR A 118 -15.20 -1.52 -11.49
CA TYR A 118 -15.06 -1.76 -10.04
C TYR A 118 -15.39 -0.54 -9.18
N VAL A 119 -15.85 0.56 -9.76
CA VAL A 119 -16.22 1.78 -9.03
C VAL A 119 -17.73 1.77 -8.78
N ASP A 120 -18.15 1.29 -7.63
CA ASP A 120 -19.52 1.51 -7.12
C ASP A 120 -19.45 2.42 -5.88
N GLU A 121 -20.00 3.63 -6.02
CA GLU A 121 -20.02 4.61 -4.92
C GLU A 121 -20.87 4.17 -3.72
N LYS A 122 -21.75 3.18 -3.89
CA LYS A 122 -22.56 2.61 -2.79
C LYS A 122 -21.70 1.95 -1.71
N ASP A 123 -20.50 1.52 -2.09
CA ASP A 123 -19.57 0.85 -1.18
C ASP A 123 -18.68 1.84 -0.42
N TRP A 124 -18.73 3.12 -0.76
CA TRP A 124 -17.92 4.14 -0.10
C TRP A 124 -18.49 4.45 1.29
N LYS A 125 -17.73 4.05 2.32
CA LYS A 125 -18.10 4.24 3.73
C LYS A 125 -17.47 5.52 4.32
N TRP A 126 -16.98 6.44 3.49
CA TRP A 126 -16.32 7.69 3.84
C TRP A 126 -16.89 8.83 3.00
N LYS A 127 -16.72 10.06 3.49
CA LYS A 127 -16.99 11.30 2.78
C LYS A 127 -15.74 12.17 2.67
N THR A 128 -14.96 12.20 3.74
CA THR A 128 -13.75 13.01 3.83
C THR A 128 -12.51 12.15 3.62
N PHE A 129 -11.39 12.82 3.33
CA PHE A 129 -10.10 12.14 3.19
C PHE A 129 -9.63 11.49 4.51
N PRO A 130 -9.74 12.14 5.69
CA PRO A 130 -9.44 11.48 6.96
C PRO A 130 -10.30 10.22 7.22
N GLU A 131 -11.59 10.25 6.88
CA GLU A 131 -12.47 9.08 7.02
C GLU A 131 -12.02 7.93 6.11
N TYR A 132 -11.59 8.24 4.89
CA TYR A 132 -11.04 7.24 3.98
C TYR A 132 -9.76 6.60 4.54
N LEU A 133 -8.83 7.39 5.06
CA LEU A 133 -7.63 6.87 5.71
C LEU A 133 -7.97 6.02 6.94
N ALA A 134 -8.93 6.47 7.75
CA ALA A 134 -9.43 5.69 8.89
C ALA A 134 -10.09 4.37 8.44
N TYR A 135 -10.77 4.38 7.30
CA TYR A 135 -11.35 3.16 6.72
C TYR A 135 -10.27 2.16 6.30
N LEU A 136 -9.18 2.58 5.70
CA LEU A 136 -8.08 1.70 5.31
C LEU A 136 -7.29 1.17 6.50
N LYS A 137 -7.16 1.96 7.57
CA LYS A 137 -6.36 1.63 8.75
C LYS A 137 -6.79 0.32 9.39
N GLY A 138 -5.86 -0.64 9.50
CA GLY A 138 -6.08 -1.96 10.08
C GLY A 138 -6.91 -2.92 9.21
N ARG A 139 -7.28 -2.51 7.99
CA ARG A 139 -8.00 -3.36 7.04
C ARG A 139 -7.11 -3.88 5.92
N VAL A 140 -6.07 -3.13 5.57
CA VAL A 140 -5.18 -3.49 4.45
C VAL A 140 -3.95 -4.25 4.92
N GLY A 141 -3.53 -5.22 4.14
CA GLY A 141 -2.36 -6.08 4.39
C GLY A 141 -1.06 -5.56 3.78
N ILE A 142 -1.05 -4.31 3.31
CA ILE A 142 0.09 -3.62 2.70
C ILE A 142 0.21 -2.23 3.31
N ASN A 143 1.42 -1.67 3.35
CA ASN A 143 1.59 -0.28 3.80
C ASN A 143 1.07 0.69 2.75
N VAL A 144 0.43 1.76 3.20
CA VAL A 144 -0.15 2.79 2.34
C VAL A 144 0.36 4.16 2.76
N ALA A 145 0.94 4.88 1.82
CA ALA A 145 1.16 6.31 1.89
C ALA A 145 0.14 6.99 0.95
N ALA A 146 -0.56 8.00 1.44
CA ALA A 146 -1.62 8.63 0.67
C ALA A 146 -1.34 10.11 0.43
N LEU A 147 -1.32 10.49 -0.83
CA LEU A 147 -1.28 11.89 -1.26
C LEU A 147 -2.69 12.47 -1.22
N MET A 148 -2.79 13.77 -0.91
CA MET A 148 -4.05 14.50 -1.03
C MET A 148 -4.37 14.68 -2.53
N PRO A 149 -5.41 14.04 -3.06
CA PRO A 149 -5.66 14.03 -4.49
C PRO A 149 -6.30 15.33 -4.97
N HIS A 150 -5.73 15.93 -6.00
CA HIS A 150 -6.16 17.23 -6.51
C HIS A 150 -7.61 17.23 -7.02
N SER A 151 -8.00 16.25 -7.85
CA SER A 151 -9.29 16.27 -8.53
C SER A 151 -10.48 16.19 -7.57
N PRO A 152 -10.56 15.25 -6.63
CA PRO A 152 -11.67 15.23 -5.68
C PRO A 152 -11.67 16.42 -4.72
N VAL A 153 -10.50 16.95 -4.35
CA VAL A 153 -10.44 18.20 -3.55
C VAL A 153 -11.01 19.37 -4.34
N ARG A 154 -10.60 19.54 -5.60
CA ARG A 154 -11.12 20.59 -6.50
C ARG A 154 -12.64 20.49 -6.66
N LEU A 155 -13.16 19.29 -6.94
CA LEU A 155 -14.60 19.04 -7.04
C LEU A 155 -15.34 19.32 -5.72
N THR A 156 -14.72 19.02 -4.60
CA THR A 156 -15.33 19.26 -3.27
C THR A 156 -15.43 20.75 -2.95
N VAL A 157 -14.41 21.52 -3.32
CA VAL A 157 -14.34 22.97 -3.00
C VAL A 157 -15.10 23.81 -4.01
N MET A 158 -14.99 23.50 -5.30
CA MET A 158 -15.52 24.32 -6.39
C MET A 158 -16.88 23.84 -6.92
N GLY A 159 -17.29 22.62 -6.59
CA GLY A 159 -18.51 22.03 -7.16
C GLY A 159 -18.44 21.99 -8.69
N GLU A 160 -19.50 22.43 -9.34
CA GLU A 160 -19.61 22.42 -10.81
C GLU A 160 -18.60 23.35 -11.51
N ALA A 161 -18.16 24.41 -10.85
CA ALA A 161 -17.12 25.30 -11.41
C ALA A 161 -15.76 24.59 -11.58
N ALA A 162 -15.59 23.39 -11.02
CA ALA A 162 -14.35 22.62 -11.18
C ALA A 162 -14.11 22.11 -12.61
N TYR A 163 -15.14 22.00 -13.42
CA TYR A 163 -15.10 21.42 -14.77
C TYR A 163 -15.75 22.26 -15.87
N GLN A 164 -15.98 23.55 -15.59
CA GLN A 164 -16.40 24.57 -16.55
C GLN A 164 -15.24 25.24 -17.25
#